data_ff88854677189ba25550f444d01fd63f
#
_entry.id   ff88854677189ba25550f444d01fd63f
#
_cell.length_a   1.000
_cell.length_b   1.000
_cell.length_c   1.000
_cell.angle_alpha   90.00
_cell.angle_beta   90.00
_cell.angle_gamma   90.00
#
_symmetry.space_group_name_H-M   'P 1'
#
loop_
_entity.id
_entity.type
_entity.pdbx_description
1 polymer ?
#
loop_
_entity_poly.entity_id
_entity_poly.type
_entity_poly.pdbx_seq_one_letter_code
_entity_poly.pdbx_strand_id
1 'polypeptide(L)'
;ANNKEDAHEEPTIKRSRSHDYVSREVINVRENVGLIEVANFSKHEFKGTDARKFLDHVMAGKLPKPGRISLSPMLSYRGKLCGDLTVACFDENEFMVFGSGAAQEMHRRWFESHLDKFDVNYKNRSDEFHGISIAGPNSRKVLEKIVRDDVSNEKFKFRDSRRMFVGGVPAIINRISFTGELGYEIYVAPHYQIKLYEELMEAGKEFNIKPFGGRALMSMRLEKNWGAWTLDYRPDFTAKETGLDMFINWDKDFIGKEKAKSENSSSKLTPLIVETNDIDVTNNEAVMNGDQSIGYVTSGGFAHFVNKSVAFTFIDQNKIKSENKIQIEINGDLFNCSVIKEPLYDPSGQKMRS
;
A
#
# COMPACT_ATOMS: atom_id res chain seq x y z
N ALA A 1 -3.76 -22.73 4.87
CA ALA A 1 -3.39 -24.04 5.46
C ALA A 1 -4.58 -24.97 5.40
N ASN A 2 -4.38 -26.21 4.95
CA ASN A 2 -5.45 -27.21 4.82
C ASN A 2 -5.65 -28.01 6.11
N ASN A 3 -4.69 -27.98 7.01
CA ASN A 3 -4.70 -28.67 8.29
C ASN A 3 -3.84 -27.92 9.34
N LYS A 4 -3.79 -28.43 10.58
CA LYS A 4 -3.01 -27.81 11.66
C LYS A 4 -1.50 -27.87 11.44
N GLU A 5 -1.01 -28.89 10.74
CA GLU A 5 0.43 -29.04 10.44
C GLU A 5 0.88 -28.01 9.41
N ASP A 6 0.05 -27.74 8.39
CA ASP A 6 0.30 -26.69 7.41
C ASP A 6 0.25 -25.27 8.02
N ALA A 7 -0.46 -25.08 9.13
CA ALA A 7 -0.53 -23.81 9.84
C ALA A 7 0.71 -23.52 10.70
N HIS A 8 1.51 -24.54 11.00
CA HIS A 8 2.76 -24.39 11.73
C HIS A 8 3.91 -24.09 10.74
N GLU A 9 4.52 -22.92 10.90
CA GLU A 9 5.67 -22.53 10.11
C GLU A 9 6.96 -22.80 10.88
N GLU A 10 7.78 -23.65 10.34
CA GLU A 10 9.14 -23.90 10.86
C GLU A 10 10.09 -22.83 10.32
N PRO A 11 10.89 -22.16 11.17
CA PRO A 11 11.96 -21.28 10.70
C PRO A 11 12.92 -22.06 9.78
N THR A 12 13.18 -21.50 8.61
CA THR A 12 14.11 -22.10 7.63
C THR A 12 14.85 -20.99 6.90
N ILE A 13 16.11 -21.25 6.54
CA ILE A 13 16.91 -20.36 5.69
C ILE A 13 16.37 -20.36 4.26
N LYS A 14 15.85 -21.51 3.82
CA LYS A 14 15.27 -21.68 2.48
C LYS A 14 13.77 -21.32 2.48
N ARG A 15 13.16 -21.31 1.29
CA ARG A 15 11.72 -21.12 1.14
C ARG A 15 10.94 -22.12 1.98
N SER A 16 10.02 -21.59 2.79
CA SER A 16 9.19 -22.40 3.68
C SER A 16 8.05 -23.09 2.91
N ARG A 17 7.36 -24.01 3.58
CA ARG A 17 6.15 -24.68 3.04
C ARG A 17 5.06 -23.68 2.61
N SER A 18 5.04 -22.49 3.19
CA SER A 18 4.07 -21.44 2.84
C SER A 18 4.25 -20.91 1.41
N HIS A 19 5.41 -21.11 0.78
CA HIS A 19 5.70 -20.63 -0.57
C HIS A 19 4.65 -21.06 -1.60
N ASP A 20 4.27 -22.34 -1.62
CA ASP A 20 3.30 -22.88 -2.58
C ASP A 20 1.87 -22.38 -2.28
N TYR A 21 1.54 -22.17 -1.00
CA TYR A 21 0.22 -21.63 -0.62
C TYR A 21 0.10 -20.16 -1.05
N VAL A 22 1.13 -19.37 -0.80
CA VAL A 22 1.20 -17.96 -1.21
C VAL A 22 1.13 -17.86 -2.74
N SER A 23 1.85 -18.73 -3.47
CA SER A 23 1.78 -18.78 -4.93
C SER A 23 0.35 -18.99 -5.44
N ARG A 24 -0.37 -19.98 -4.90
CA ARG A 24 -1.76 -20.25 -5.29
C ARG A 24 -2.70 -19.09 -4.97
N GLU A 25 -2.51 -18.41 -3.85
CA GLU A 25 -3.28 -17.22 -3.49
C GLU A 25 -3.02 -16.08 -4.47
N VAL A 26 -1.75 -15.78 -4.78
CA VAL A 26 -1.37 -14.74 -5.75
C VAL A 26 -1.96 -15.02 -7.14
N ILE A 27 -1.81 -16.25 -7.64
CA ILE A 27 -2.36 -16.66 -8.93
C ILE A 27 -3.89 -16.48 -8.95
N ASN A 28 -4.58 -16.90 -7.87
CA ASN A 28 -6.03 -16.73 -7.81
C ASN A 28 -6.47 -15.26 -7.85
N VAL A 29 -5.76 -14.35 -7.17
CA VAL A 29 -6.05 -12.91 -7.24
C VAL A 29 -5.80 -12.38 -8.64
N ARG A 30 -4.72 -12.80 -9.31
CA ARG A 30 -4.34 -12.34 -10.65
C ARG A 30 -5.31 -12.81 -11.75
N GLU A 31 -5.86 -14.01 -11.61
CA GLU A 31 -6.69 -14.66 -12.64
C GLU A 31 -8.20 -14.58 -12.37
N ASN A 32 -8.58 -14.49 -11.10
CA ASN A 32 -9.98 -14.57 -10.66
C ASN A 32 -10.38 -13.39 -9.76
N VAL A 33 -10.51 -13.65 -8.47
CA VAL A 33 -10.80 -12.67 -7.42
C VAL A 33 -10.37 -13.18 -6.06
N GLY A 34 -9.73 -12.32 -5.29
CA GLY A 34 -9.34 -12.59 -3.92
C GLY A 34 -9.94 -11.60 -2.93
N LEU A 35 -10.01 -12.00 -1.67
CA LEU A 35 -10.55 -11.24 -0.57
C LEU A 35 -9.56 -11.25 0.60
N ILE A 36 -9.27 -10.08 1.18
CA ILE A 36 -8.43 -9.92 2.38
C ILE A 36 -9.04 -8.91 3.34
N GLU A 37 -8.91 -9.17 4.61
CA GLU A 37 -9.29 -8.23 5.67
C GLU A 37 -8.26 -7.09 5.75
N VAL A 38 -8.75 -5.84 5.82
CA VAL A 38 -7.96 -4.60 5.94
C VAL A 38 -8.46 -3.71 7.09
N ALA A 39 -8.99 -4.32 8.13
CA ALA A 39 -9.48 -3.61 9.32
C ALA A 39 -8.36 -2.88 10.08
N ASN A 40 -7.12 -3.35 9.97
CA ASN A 40 -5.95 -2.82 10.63
C ASN A 40 -5.49 -1.44 10.12
N PHE A 41 -6.07 -0.88 9.05
CA PHE A 41 -5.77 0.50 8.67
C PHE A 41 -6.34 1.48 9.70
N SER A 42 -5.59 2.57 9.97
CA SER A 42 -6.12 3.70 10.72
C SER A 42 -7.11 4.51 9.89
N LYS A 43 -8.15 5.06 10.52
CA LYS A 43 -9.17 5.88 9.86
C LYS A 43 -9.37 7.15 10.70
N HIS A 44 -9.05 8.29 10.11
CA HIS A 44 -9.09 9.60 10.73
C HIS A 44 -10.13 10.46 10.02
N GLU A 45 -11.21 10.80 10.71
CA GLU A 45 -12.31 11.63 10.18
C GLU A 45 -12.07 13.10 10.51
N PHE A 46 -12.27 13.96 9.51
CA PHE A 46 -12.18 15.41 9.63
C PHE A 46 -13.45 16.04 9.08
N LYS A 47 -14.18 16.79 9.93
CA LYS A 47 -15.39 17.52 9.56
C LYS A 47 -15.33 18.94 10.07
N GLY A 48 -15.73 19.91 9.26
CA GLY A 48 -15.77 21.32 9.66
C GLY A 48 -15.46 22.24 8.50
N THR A 49 -15.73 23.52 8.70
CA THR A 49 -15.58 24.55 7.67
C THR A 49 -14.13 24.72 7.22
N ASP A 50 -13.17 24.42 8.09
CA ASP A 50 -11.74 24.45 7.79
C ASP A 50 -11.12 23.06 7.50
N ALA A 51 -11.91 21.98 7.35
CA ALA A 51 -11.38 20.63 7.18
C ALA A 51 -10.43 20.52 5.97
N ARG A 52 -10.80 21.08 4.81
CA ARG A 52 -9.95 21.13 3.62
C ARG A 52 -8.68 21.94 3.87
N LYS A 53 -8.78 23.10 4.48
CA LYS A 53 -7.66 23.99 4.78
C LYS A 53 -6.68 23.37 5.79
N PHE A 54 -7.20 22.67 6.81
CA PHE A 54 -6.39 21.91 7.74
C PHE A 54 -5.61 20.81 7.04
N LEU A 55 -6.30 19.99 6.24
CA LEU A 55 -5.66 18.90 5.51
C LEU A 55 -4.65 19.42 4.45
N ASP A 56 -4.93 20.55 3.81
CA ASP A 56 -3.96 21.20 2.91
C ASP A 56 -2.70 21.68 3.66
N HIS A 57 -2.82 22.03 4.93
CA HIS A 57 -1.69 22.43 5.77
C HIS A 57 -0.81 21.23 6.20
N VAL A 58 -1.43 20.09 6.58
CA VAL A 58 -0.69 18.94 7.14
C VAL A 58 -0.31 17.90 6.09
N MET A 59 -0.96 17.85 4.93
CA MET A 59 -0.72 16.90 3.85
C MET A 59 0.06 17.57 2.72
N ALA A 60 1.08 16.91 2.17
CA ALA A 60 1.90 17.47 1.09
C ALA A 60 1.29 17.30 -0.31
N GLY A 61 0.41 16.34 -0.50
CA GLY A 61 -0.23 16.06 -1.79
C GLY A 61 -1.41 16.98 -2.10
N LYS A 62 -1.87 16.94 -3.35
CA LYS A 62 -3.11 17.61 -3.76
C LYS A 62 -4.31 16.87 -3.18
N LEU A 63 -5.15 17.55 -2.42
CA LEU A 63 -6.38 16.97 -1.89
C LEU A 63 -7.37 16.63 -3.01
N PRO A 64 -8.12 15.52 -2.86
CA PRO A 64 -9.11 15.11 -3.84
C PRO A 64 -10.36 16.01 -3.81
N LYS A 65 -11.12 16.00 -4.91
CA LYS A 65 -12.46 16.58 -4.99
C LYS A 65 -13.47 15.64 -4.32
N PRO A 66 -14.67 16.14 -3.96
CA PRO A 66 -15.76 15.28 -3.45
C PRO A 66 -15.99 14.05 -4.33
N GLY A 67 -16.20 12.90 -3.69
CA GLY A 67 -16.35 11.59 -4.34
C GLY A 67 -15.06 10.93 -4.80
N ARG A 68 -13.89 11.50 -4.46
CA ARG A 68 -12.58 11.00 -4.90
C ARG A 68 -11.64 10.69 -3.74
N ILE A 69 -10.60 9.89 -4.04
CA ILE A 69 -9.47 9.65 -3.14
C ILE A 69 -8.14 10.02 -3.81
N SER A 70 -7.13 10.32 -3.01
CA SER A 70 -5.75 10.51 -3.45
C SER A 70 -4.76 10.01 -2.40
N LEU A 71 -3.62 9.49 -2.86
CA LEU A 71 -2.46 9.29 -2.01
C LEU A 71 -1.80 10.65 -1.74
N SER A 72 -1.41 10.88 -0.51
CA SER A 72 -0.68 12.08 -0.11
C SER A 72 0.38 11.75 0.93
N PRO A 73 1.65 12.07 0.67
CA PRO A 73 2.65 12.09 1.73
C PRO A 73 2.28 13.13 2.80
N MET A 74 2.61 12.82 4.04
CA MET A 74 2.62 13.76 5.17
C MET A 74 4.06 13.90 5.64
N LEU A 75 4.53 15.15 5.85
CA LEU A 75 5.92 15.44 6.17
C LEU A 75 6.06 16.10 7.54
N SER A 76 7.16 15.80 8.23
CA SER A 76 7.58 16.50 9.43
C SER A 76 8.15 17.89 9.12
N TYR A 77 8.32 18.74 10.13
CA TYR A 77 9.03 20.02 10.02
C TYR A 77 10.46 19.92 9.43
N ARG A 78 11.05 18.70 9.48
CA ARG A 78 12.36 18.40 8.91
C ARG A 78 12.30 17.92 7.46
N GLY A 79 11.11 17.88 6.83
CA GLY A 79 10.91 17.38 5.46
C GLY A 79 10.97 15.84 5.34
N LYS A 80 11.02 15.12 6.46
CA LYS A 80 11.00 13.65 6.49
C LYS A 80 9.57 13.13 6.50
N LEU A 81 9.37 11.89 6.01
CA LEU A 81 8.05 11.27 5.96
C LEU A 81 7.43 11.11 7.36
N CYS A 82 6.17 11.43 7.48
CA CYS A 82 5.32 11.11 8.62
C CYS A 82 4.18 10.14 8.25
N GLY A 83 3.97 9.90 6.98
CA GLY A 83 2.96 8.97 6.47
C GLY A 83 2.84 9.03 4.95
N ASP A 84 2.29 7.96 4.40
CA ASP A 84 1.86 7.78 3.02
C ASP A 84 0.35 7.52 3.03
N LEU A 85 -0.43 8.57 3.25
CA LEU A 85 -1.83 8.47 3.62
C LEU A 85 -2.76 8.54 2.40
N THR A 86 -3.85 7.78 2.45
CA THR A 86 -4.93 7.90 1.46
C THR A 86 -6.01 8.83 1.99
N VAL A 87 -6.28 9.91 1.27
CA VAL A 87 -7.30 10.91 1.63
C VAL A 87 -8.54 10.68 0.78
N ALA A 88 -9.68 10.37 1.41
CA ALA A 88 -10.99 10.35 0.78
C ALA A 88 -11.74 11.65 1.10
N CYS A 89 -12.35 12.26 0.09
CA CYS A 89 -13.18 13.46 0.23
C CYS A 89 -14.63 13.08 -0.10
N PHE A 90 -15.53 13.19 0.88
CA PHE A 90 -16.96 12.94 0.69
C PHE A 90 -17.72 14.20 0.36
N ASP A 91 -17.26 15.32 0.91
CA ASP A 91 -17.82 16.65 0.79
C ASP A 91 -16.68 17.67 0.92
N GLU A 92 -16.90 18.94 0.58
CA GLU A 92 -15.89 20.00 0.75
C GLU A 92 -15.42 20.15 2.21
N ASN A 93 -16.26 19.77 3.17
CA ASN A 93 -16.04 19.88 4.60
C ASN A 93 -15.96 18.50 5.31
N GLU A 94 -15.89 17.39 4.56
CA GLU A 94 -15.89 16.05 5.14
C GLU A 94 -14.86 15.13 4.45
N PHE A 95 -13.91 14.65 5.25
CA PHE A 95 -12.83 13.80 4.79
C PHE A 95 -12.62 12.58 5.71
N MET A 96 -12.15 11.50 5.12
CA MET A 96 -11.58 10.36 5.84
C MET A 96 -10.15 10.12 5.33
N VAL A 97 -9.22 10.01 6.26
CA VAL A 97 -7.82 9.73 5.95
C VAL A 97 -7.48 8.34 6.45
N PHE A 98 -6.99 7.50 5.55
CA PHE A 98 -6.57 6.13 5.83
C PHE A 98 -5.05 6.05 5.88
N GLY A 99 -4.52 5.29 6.83
CA GLY A 99 -3.09 5.09 6.99
C GLY A 99 -2.75 3.73 7.59
N SER A 100 -1.46 3.47 7.79
CA SER A 100 -1.02 2.26 8.47
C SER A 100 -1.50 2.23 9.92
N GLY A 101 -2.06 1.11 10.36
CA GLY A 101 -2.45 0.91 11.75
C GLY A 101 -1.26 0.98 12.72
N ALA A 102 -0.08 0.55 12.28
CA ALA A 102 1.15 0.68 13.07
C ALA A 102 1.53 2.14 13.37
N ALA A 103 1.11 3.08 12.53
CA ALA A 103 1.36 4.51 12.69
C ALA A 103 0.15 5.28 13.25
N GLN A 104 -0.94 4.60 13.60
CA GLN A 104 -2.21 5.23 14.03
C GLN A 104 -2.01 6.29 15.12
N GLU A 105 -1.29 5.96 16.20
CA GLU A 105 -1.05 6.89 17.32
C GLU A 105 -0.11 8.04 16.94
N MET A 106 0.88 7.78 16.09
CA MET A 106 1.76 8.82 15.56
C MET A 106 0.95 9.82 14.72
N HIS A 107 0.10 9.33 13.82
CA HIS A 107 -0.78 10.16 13.00
C HIS A 107 -1.79 10.93 13.87
N ARG A 108 -2.44 10.29 14.87
CA ARG A 108 -3.37 10.94 15.78
C ARG A 108 -2.71 12.12 16.48
N ARG A 109 -1.54 11.91 17.10
CA ARG A 109 -0.80 12.98 17.81
C ARG A 109 -0.41 14.11 16.86
N TRP A 110 -0.01 13.77 15.63
CA TRP A 110 0.34 14.76 14.62
C TRP A 110 -0.86 15.63 14.26
N PHE A 111 -2.00 15.03 13.98
CA PHE A 111 -3.22 15.77 13.67
C PHE A 111 -3.67 16.65 14.84
N GLU A 112 -3.80 16.07 16.04
CA GLU A 112 -4.23 16.80 17.23
C GLU A 112 -3.35 18.01 17.56
N SER A 113 -2.03 17.90 17.36
CA SER A 113 -1.09 18.98 17.63
C SER A 113 -1.18 20.17 16.68
N HIS A 114 -1.96 20.07 15.60
CA HIS A 114 -2.09 21.12 14.59
C HIS A 114 -3.54 21.66 14.43
N LEU A 115 -4.49 21.19 15.26
CA LEU A 115 -5.90 21.55 15.13
C LEU A 115 -6.26 22.94 15.65
N ASP A 116 -5.55 23.48 16.63
CA ASP A 116 -5.95 24.65 17.45
C ASP A 116 -6.40 25.90 16.68
N LYS A 117 -6.00 26.03 15.41
CA LYS A 117 -6.27 27.21 14.58
C LYS A 117 -7.36 26.98 13.53
N PHE A 118 -8.01 25.82 13.56
CA PHE A 118 -8.94 25.39 12.52
C PHE A 118 -10.29 24.98 13.13
N ASP A 119 -11.38 25.39 12.48
CA ASP A 119 -12.73 24.90 12.80
C ASP A 119 -12.92 23.50 12.21
N VAL A 120 -12.35 22.50 12.90
CA VAL A 120 -12.35 21.10 12.50
C VAL A 120 -12.70 20.19 13.68
N ASN A 121 -13.72 19.37 13.50
CA ASN A 121 -14.01 18.24 14.37
C ASN A 121 -13.24 17.02 13.87
N TYR A 122 -12.20 16.66 14.59
CA TYR A 122 -11.38 15.47 14.33
C TYR A 122 -11.82 14.29 15.18
N LYS A 123 -11.89 13.10 14.58
CA LYS A 123 -12.13 11.83 15.28
C LYS A 123 -11.26 10.71 14.71
N ASN A 124 -10.61 9.97 15.59
CA ASN A 124 -10.07 8.68 15.24
C ASN A 124 -11.21 7.65 15.21
N ARG A 125 -11.49 7.09 14.02
CA ARG A 125 -12.57 6.14 13.75
C ARG A 125 -12.04 4.73 13.45
N SER A 126 -10.78 4.45 13.79
CA SER A 126 -10.12 3.19 13.40
C SER A 126 -10.87 1.95 13.89
N ASP A 127 -11.38 1.98 15.10
CA ASP A 127 -12.13 0.87 15.70
C ASP A 127 -13.63 0.86 15.34
N GLU A 128 -14.11 1.92 14.66
CA GLU A 128 -15.51 2.04 14.25
C GLU A 128 -15.77 1.53 12.83
N PHE A 129 -14.71 1.26 12.07
CA PHE A 129 -14.80 0.73 10.71
C PHE A 129 -13.84 -0.44 10.53
N HIS A 130 -14.38 -1.57 10.11
CA HIS A 130 -13.62 -2.72 9.64
C HIS A 130 -13.64 -2.77 8.12
N GLY A 131 -12.51 -3.12 7.51
CA GLY A 131 -12.36 -3.12 6.07
C GLY A 131 -12.18 -4.53 5.52
N ILE A 132 -12.77 -4.78 4.35
CA ILE A 132 -12.49 -5.93 3.50
C ILE A 132 -12.06 -5.38 2.13
N SER A 133 -10.91 -5.85 1.63
CA SER A 133 -10.48 -5.58 0.27
C SER A 133 -10.81 -6.77 -0.62
N ILE A 134 -11.44 -6.49 -1.76
CA ILE A 134 -11.67 -7.45 -2.84
C ILE A 134 -10.87 -7.01 -4.06
N ALA A 135 -10.08 -7.91 -4.65
CA ALA A 135 -9.19 -7.59 -5.76
C ALA A 135 -9.10 -8.74 -6.77
N GLY A 136 -8.94 -8.37 -8.04
CA GLY A 136 -8.83 -9.31 -9.16
C GLY A 136 -9.72 -8.90 -10.32
N PRO A 137 -9.52 -9.48 -11.53
CA PRO A 137 -10.27 -9.11 -12.74
C PRO A 137 -11.79 -9.28 -12.62
N ASN A 138 -12.26 -10.17 -11.74
CA ASN A 138 -13.69 -10.40 -11.52
C ASN A 138 -14.27 -9.62 -10.31
N SER A 139 -13.50 -8.78 -9.63
CA SER A 139 -13.96 -8.08 -8.42
C SER A 139 -15.19 -7.19 -8.66
N ARG A 140 -15.27 -6.52 -9.83
CA ARG A 140 -16.47 -5.74 -10.21
C ARG A 140 -17.69 -6.62 -10.38
N LYS A 141 -17.58 -7.76 -11.06
CA LYS A 141 -18.69 -8.68 -11.28
C LYS A 141 -19.26 -9.20 -9.96
N VAL A 142 -18.42 -9.39 -8.94
CA VAL A 142 -18.89 -9.75 -7.59
C VAL A 142 -19.69 -8.59 -6.99
N LEU A 143 -19.20 -7.34 -7.07
CA LEU A 143 -19.93 -6.19 -6.53
C LEU A 143 -21.26 -5.95 -7.26
N GLU A 144 -21.32 -6.07 -8.58
CA GLU A 144 -22.54 -5.91 -9.38
C GLU A 144 -23.71 -6.79 -8.92
N LYS A 145 -23.43 -7.91 -8.26
CA LYS A 145 -24.45 -8.80 -7.70
C LYS A 145 -25.06 -8.33 -6.39
N ILE A 146 -24.33 -7.55 -5.61
CA ILE A 146 -24.70 -7.19 -4.23
C ILE A 146 -24.80 -5.68 -4.00
N VAL A 147 -24.55 -4.88 -5.02
CA VAL A 147 -24.69 -3.41 -5.00
C VAL A 147 -25.79 -3.01 -5.96
N ARG A 148 -26.67 -2.08 -5.57
CA ARG A 148 -27.74 -1.54 -6.43
C ARG A 148 -27.26 -0.42 -7.33
N ASP A 149 -26.22 0.29 -6.89
CA ASP A 149 -25.62 1.40 -7.64
C ASP A 149 -24.85 0.87 -8.84
N ASP A 150 -24.77 1.67 -9.90
CA ASP A 150 -23.93 1.35 -11.06
C ASP A 150 -22.45 1.47 -10.71
N VAL A 151 -21.76 0.32 -10.65
CA VAL A 151 -20.33 0.20 -10.36
C VAL A 151 -19.50 -0.06 -11.62
N SER A 152 -20.05 0.20 -12.82
CA SER A 152 -19.33 0.18 -14.08
C SER A 152 -18.10 1.11 -14.04
N ASN A 153 -17.16 0.88 -14.97
CA ASN A 153 -15.96 1.71 -15.05
C ASN A 153 -16.26 3.19 -15.34
N GLU A 154 -17.34 3.46 -16.05
CA GLU A 154 -17.81 4.80 -16.42
C GLU A 154 -18.40 5.55 -15.22
N LYS A 155 -19.11 4.85 -14.34
CA LYS A 155 -19.84 5.43 -13.21
C LYS A 155 -19.08 5.38 -11.92
N PHE A 156 -18.27 4.36 -11.68
CA PHE A 156 -17.42 4.23 -10.49
C PHE A 156 -15.96 4.10 -10.91
N LYS A 157 -15.31 5.23 -11.15
CA LYS A 157 -13.97 5.32 -11.75
C LYS A 157 -12.86 4.96 -10.76
N PHE A 158 -11.72 4.57 -11.27
CA PHE A 158 -10.52 4.42 -10.44
C PHE A 158 -10.26 5.65 -9.59
N ARG A 159 -10.03 5.45 -8.29
CA ARG A 159 -9.90 6.47 -7.26
C ARG A 159 -11.22 7.21 -6.93
N ASP A 160 -12.36 6.63 -7.20
CA ASP A 160 -13.63 7.07 -6.59
C ASP A 160 -13.77 6.53 -5.16
N SER A 161 -14.44 7.30 -4.32
CA SER A 161 -14.85 6.93 -2.96
C SER A 161 -16.31 7.28 -2.77
N ARG A 162 -17.13 6.33 -2.31
CA ARG A 162 -18.57 6.53 -2.15
C ARG A 162 -19.10 5.83 -0.91
N ARG A 163 -20.19 6.36 -0.40
CA ARG A 163 -21.07 5.66 0.54
C ARG A 163 -22.19 5.00 -0.24
N MET A 164 -22.34 3.68 -0.08
CA MET A 164 -23.40 2.90 -0.71
C MET A 164 -23.71 1.66 0.11
N PHE A 165 -24.78 0.93 -0.27
CA PHE A 165 -25.10 -0.34 0.36
C PHE A 165 -24.45 -1.50 -0.40
N VAL A 166 -23.78 -2.40 0.33
CA VAL A 166 -23.16 -3.62 -0.20
C VAL A 166 -23.77 -4.81 0.51
N GLY A 167 -24.48 -5.69 -0.20
CA GLY A 167 -25.21 -6.81 0.43
C GLY A 167 -26.23 -6.35 1.49
N GLY A 168 -26.83 -5.17 1.32
CA GLY A 168 -27.75 -4.57 2.29
C GLY A 168 -27.07 -3.89 3.48
N VAL A 169 -25.72 -3.81 3.54
CA VAL A 169 -24.95 -3.21 4.61
C VAL A 169 -24.47 -1.81 4.19
N PRO A 170 -24.64 -0.75 5.03
CA PRO A 170 -24.10 0.56 4.73
C PRO A 170 -22.57 0.53 4.78
N ALA A 171 -21.92 0.98 3.72
CA ALA A 171 -20.47 0.89 3.54
C ALA A 171 -19.88 2.16 2.95
N ILE A 172 -18.59 2.39 3.21
CA ILE A 172 -17.71 3.27 2.44
C ILE A 172 -16.92 2.37 1.49
N ILE A 173 -16.95 2.67 0.19
CA ILE A 173 -16.19 1.92 -0.82
C ILE A 173 -15.18 2.85 -1.48
N ASN A 174 -13.91 2.46 -1.45
CA ASN A 174 -12.82 3.09 -2.16
C ASN A 174 -12.41 2.20 -3.33
N ARG A 175 -12.47 2.70 -4.58
CA ARG A 175 -11.97 1.96 -5.73
C ARG A 175 -10.47 2.11 -5.85
N ILE A 176 -9.75 1.34 -5.05
CA ILE A 176 -8.29 1.18 -5.00
C ILE A 176 -7.93 -0.24 -4.63
N SER A 177 -6.68 -0.62 -4.86
CA SER A 177 -6.15 -1.91 -4.45
C SER A 177 -4.64 -1.85 -4.31
N PHE A 178 -4.11 -2.47 -3.26
CA PHE A 178 -2.66 -2.63 -3.05
C PHE A 178 -2.08 -3.86 -3.77
N THR A 179 -2.92 -4.64 -4.46
CA THR A 179 -2.49 -5.80 -5.26
C THR A 179 -2.05 -5.43 -6.67
N GLY A 180 -2.45 -4.27 -7.17
CA GLY A 180 -2.24 -3.87 -8.56
C GLY A 180 -3.31 -4.37 -9.54
N GLU A 181 -4.33 -5.08 -9.04
CA GLU A 181 -5.53 -5.46 -9.80
C GLU A 181 -6.65 -4.43 -9.67
N LEU A 182 -7.69 -4.56 -10.51
CA LEU A 182 -8.99 -3.97 -10.22
C LEU A 182 -9.40 -4.37 -8.81
N GLY A 183 -9.73 -3.42 -7.97
CA GLY A 183 -10.05 -3.73 -6.59
C GLY A 183 -10.81 -2.63 -5.86
N TYR A 184 -11.36 -3.02 -4.73
CA TYR A 184 -12.18 -2.17 -3.89
C TYR A 184 -11.87 -2.46 -2.42
N GLU A 185 -11.76 -1.41 -1.63
CA GLU A 185 -11.73 -1.49 -0.18
C GLU A 185 -13.07 -1.06 0.36
N ILE A 186 -13.73 -1.95 1.12
CA ILE A 186 -15.09 -1.79 1.60
C ILE A 186 -15.05 -1.71 3.12
N TYR A 187 -15.44 -0.58 3.70
CA TYR A 187 -15.40 -0.31 5.12
C TYR A 187 -16.81 -0.25 5.69
N VAL A 188 -17.07 -1.03 6.72
CA VAL A 188 -18.35 -1.16 7.41
C VAL A 188 -18.19 -1.05 8.92
N ALA A 189 -19.27 -0.75 9.64
CA ALA A 189 -19.25 -0.85 11.09
C ALA A 189 -18.97 -2.30 11.54
N PRO A 190 -18.27 -2.52 12.67
CA PRO A 190 -17.76 -3.84 13.08
C PRO A 190 -18.80 -4.96 13.10
N HIS A 191 -20.01 -4.65 13.56
CA HIS A 191 -21.10 -5.63 13.64
C HIS A 191 -21.63 -6.10 12.26
N TYR A 192 -21.23 -5.46 11.16
CA TYR A 192 -21.56 -5.87 9.80
C TYR A 192 -20.45 -6.66 9.11
N GLN A 193 -19.27 -6.80 9.70
CA GLN A 193 -18.11 -7.41 9.03
C GLN A 193 -18.38 -8.84 8.57
N ILE A 194 -18.99 -9.67 9.43
CA ILE A 194 -19.31 -11.08 9.09
C ILE A 194 -20.32 -11.11 7.95
N LYS A 195 -21.39 -10.32 8.04
CA LYS A 195 -22.40 -10.23 6.98
C LYS A 195 -21.80 -9.83 5.64
N LEU A 196 -20.94 -8.80 5.62
CA LEU A 196 -20.26 -8.37 4.41
C LEU A 196 -19.38 -9.48 3.83
N TYR A 197 -18.63 -10.18 4.68
CA TYR A 197 -17.78 -11.29 4.26
C TYR A 197 -18.60 -12.40 3.59
N GLU A 198 -19.69 -12.83 4.22
CA GLU A 198 -20.58 -13.87 3.71
C GLU A 198 -21.23 -13.48 2.37
N GLU A 199 -21.71 -12.24 2.23
CA GLU A 199 -22.27 -11.71 0.99
C GLU A 199 -21.25 -11.70 -0.16
N LEU A 200 -20.02 -11.24 0.11
CA LEU A 200 -18.94 -11.23 -0.88
C LEU A 200 -18.56 -12.66 -1.29
N MET A 201 -18.42 -13.57 -0.34
CA MET A 201 -18.09 -14.97 -0.61
C MET A 201 -19.17 -15.67 -1.41
N GLU A 202 -20.45 -15.45 -1.09
CA GLU A 202 -21.58 -16.02 -1.82
C GLU A 202 -21.66 -15.50 -3.25
N ALA A 203 -21.61 -14.17 -3.41
CA ALA A 203 -21.66 -13.53 -4.72
C ALA A 203 -20.47 -13.89 -5.62
N GLY A 204 -19.32 -14.17 -5.00
CA GLY A 204 -18.08 -14.48 -5.70
C GLY A 204 -17.88 -15.96 -6.04
N LYS A 205 -18.75 -16.89 -5.60
CA LYS A 205 -18.57 -18.35 -5.80
C LYS A 205 -18.31 -18.71 -7.27
N GLU A 206 -19.12 -18.22 -8.19
CA GLU A 206 -18.97 -18.51 -9.62
C GLU A 206 -17.71 -17.90 -10.25
N PHE A 207 -17.10 -16.91 -9.57
CA PHE A 207 -15.86 -16.25 -10.00
C PHE A 207 -14.63 -16.78 -9.26
N ASN A 208 -14.75 -17.93 -8.58
CA ASN A 208 -13.67 -18.57 -7.83
C ASN A 208 -13.05 -17.64 -6.76
N ILE A 209 -13.90 -16.89 -6.04
CA ILE A 209 -13.43 -16.02 -4.94
C ILE A 209 -12.79 -16.87 -3.85
N LYS A 210 -11.59 -16.44 -3.39
CA LYS A 210 -10.90 -17.09 -2.26
C LYS A 210 -10.27 -16.04 -1.35
N PRO A 211 -10.21 -16.31 -0.04
CA PRO A 211 -9.38 -15.51 0.85
C PRO A 211 -7.91 -15.61 0.43
N PHE A 212 -7.15 -14.53 0.64
CA PHE A 212 -5.70 -14.53 0.52
C PHE A 212 -5.07 -13.81 1.72
N GLY A 213 -3.83 -14.14 2.03
CA GLY A 213 -3.14 -13.64 3.22
C GLY A 213 -2.22 -12.45 2.95
N GLY A 214 -1.69 -11.86 4.04
CA GLY A 214 -0.76 -10.73 3.98
C GLY A 214 0.51 -11.04 3.18
N ARG A 215 1.02 -12.28 3.18
CA ARG A 215 2.19 -12.67 2.38
C ARG A 215 1.92 -12.60 0.88
N ALA A 216 0.74 -13.02 0.44
CA ALA A 216 0.34 -12.87 -0.96
C ALA A 216 0.19 -11.40 -1.34
N LEU A 217 -0.37 -10.55 -0.45
CA LEU A 217 -0.44 -9.10 -0.64
C LEU A 217 0.97 -8.50 -0.78
N MET A 218 1.90 -8.89 0.10
CA MET A 218 3.29 -8.41 0.06
C MET A 218 4.04 -8.86 -1.19
N SER A 219 3.79 -10.07 -1.68
CA SER A 219 4.31 -10.53 -2.98
C SER A 219 3.80 -9.65 -4.14
N MET A 220 2.49 -9.43 -4.20
CA MET A 220 1.87 -8.67 -5.30
C MET A 220 2.30 -7.19 -5.33
N ARG A 221 2.53 -6.54 -4.16
CA ARG A 221 3.01 -5.14 -4.13
C ARG A 221 4.45 -5.01 -4.65
N LEU A 222 5.31 -6.04 -4.42
CA LEU A 222 6.68 -6.08 -4.97
C LEU A 222 6.66 -6.07 -6.50
N GLU A 223 5.73 -6.81 -7.11
CA GLU A 223 5.55 -6.84 -8.57
C GLU A 223 5.15 -5.49 -9.16
N LYS A 224 4.53 -4.62 -8.33
CA LYS A 224 4.10 -3.27 -8.71
C LYS A 224 5.08 -2.16 -8.33
N ASN A 225 6.23 -2.50 -7.77
CA ASN A 225 7.19 -1.53 -7.23
C ASN A 225 6.58 -0.57 -6.19
N TRP A 226 5.67 -1.05 -5.37
CA TRP A 226 5.08 -0.25 -4.30
C TRP A 226 5.77 -0.51 -2.97
N GLY A 227 6.27 0.56 -2.35
CA GLY A 227 6.79 0.50 -0.99
C GLY A 227 5.67 0.35 0.03
N ALA A 228 6.05 -0.06 1.24
CA ALA A 228 5.15 -0.20 2.37
C ALA A 228 5.65 0.61 3.57
N TRP A 229 4.71 1.22 4.32
CA TRP A 229 5.03 1.92 5.57
C TRP A 229 5.69 0.99 6.58
N THR A 230 6.61 1.50 7.36
CA THR A 230 7.49 0.81 8.31
C THR A 230 8.62 -0.02 7.67
N LEU A 231 8.55 -0.31 6.40
CA LEU A 231 9.58 -1.04 5.66
C LEU A 231 10.35 -0.08 4.73
N ASP A 232 9.73 0.31 3.64
CA ASP A 232 10.33 1.13 2.57
C ASP A 232 10.05 2.62 2.79
N TYR A 233 8.98 2.94 3.49
CA TYR A 233 8.59 4.29 3.89
C TYR A 233 8.68 4.42 5.41
N ARG A 234 9.57 5.30 5.88
CA ARG A 234 9.87 5.47 7.30
C ARG A 234 10.16 6.94 7.62
N PRO A 235 10.08 7.34 8.92
CA PRO A 235 10.34 8.73 9.33
C PRO A 235 11.78 9.21 9.16
N ASP A 236 12.72 8.34 8.87
CA ASP A 236 14.12 8.67 8.57
C ASP A 236 14.36 8.99 7.08
N PHE A 237 13.38 8.72 6.21
CA PHE A 237 13.45 8.99 4.78
C PHE A 237 12.71 10.27 4.37
N THR A 238 13.09 10.82 3.23
CA THR A 238 12.36 11.90 2.56
C THR A 238 11.47 11.34 1.45
N ALA A 239 10.54 12.15 0.97
CA ALA A 239 9.71 11.78 -0.17
C ALA A 239 10.55 11.60 -1.46
N LYS A 240 11.61 12.41 -1.67
CA LYS A 240 12.51 12.28 -2.82
C LYS A 240 13.32 10.99 -2.80
N GLU A 241 13.80 10.58 -1.64
CA GLU A 241 14.54 9.33 -1.46
C GLU A 241 13.70 8.11 -1.77
N THR A 242 12.39 8.18 -1.49
CA THR A 242 11.44 7.06 -1.63
C THR A 242 10.61 7.09 -2.92
N GLY A 243 10.73 8.15 -3.74
CA GLY A 243 9.92 8.34 -4.94
C GLY A 243 8.49 8.82 -4.67
N LEU A 244 8.13 9.13 -3.43
CA LEU A 244 6.82 9.68 -3.06
C LEU A 244 6.67 11.18 -3.39
N ASP A 245 7.75 11.85 -3.78
CA ASP A 245 7.75 13.25 -4.20
C ASP A 245 6.87 13.51 -5.44
N MET A 246 6.63 12.51 -6.28
CA MET A 246 5.68 12.56 -7.39
C MET A 246 4.22 12.84 -6.94
N PHE A 247 3.89 12.60 -5.68
CA PHE A 247 2.57 12.88 -5.10
C PHE A 247 2.50 14.24 -4.40
N ILE A 248 3.62 14.96 -4.27
CA ILE A 248 3.67 16.28 -3.62
C ILE A 248 3.14 17.36 -4.57
N ASN A 249 2.27 18.20 -4.04
CA ASN A 249 1.88 19.44 -4.71
C ASN A 249 2.77 20.59 -4.24
N TRP A 250 3.80 20.88 -5.00
CA TRP A 250 4.78 21.92 -4.70
C TRP A 250 4.26 23.36 -4.82
N ASP A 251 3.05 23.55 -5.41
CA ASP A 251 2.46 24.89 -5.62
C ASP A 251 1.73 25.42 -4.38
N LYS A 252 1.44 24.56 -3.40
CA LYS A 252 0.81 24.95 -2.13
C LYS A 252 1.78 24.97 -0.96
N ASP A 253 1.42 25.61 0.14
CA ASP A 253 2.15 25.54 1.40
C ASP A 253 1.69 24.36 2.24
N PHE A 254 2.66 23.70 2.88
CA PHE A 254 2.43 22.59 3.80
C PHE A 254 3.62 22.44 4.75
N ILE A 255 3.42 21.71 5.84
CA ILE A 255 4.47 21.47 6.84
C ILE A 255 5.66 20.73 6.20
N GLY A 256 6.86 21.25 6.40
CA GLY A 256 8.12 20.65 5.93
C GLY A 256 8.50 20.94 4.47
N LYS A 257 7.72 21.74 3.73
CA LYS A 257 7.93 22.04 2.30
C LYS A 257 9.36 22.52 2.00
N GLU A 258 9.83 23.56 2.70
CA GLU A 258 11.15 24.17 2.40
C GLU A 258 12.30 23.18 2.67
N LYS A 259 12.21 22.39 3.72
CA LYS A 259 13.21 21.36 4.01
C LYS A 259 13.18 20.24 2.97
N ALA A 260 11.98 19.79 2.56
CA ALA A 260 11.84 18.79 1.52
C ALA A 260 12.34 19.25 0.15
N LYS A 261 12.18 20.56 -0.19
CA LYS A 261 12.73 21.14 -1.42
C LYS A 261 14.25 21.16 -1.42
N SER A 262 14.87 21.53 -0.30
CA SER A 262 16.33 21.66 -0.16
C SER A 262 17.05 20.33 0.02
N GLU A 263 16.34 19.21 0.09
CA GLU A 263 16.93 17.88 0.25
C GLU A 263 17.74 17.46 -0.99
N ASN A 264 18.99 17.07 -0.78
CA ASN A 264 19.95 16.65 -1.81
C ASN A 264 20.59 15.29 -1.50
N SER A 265 19.86 14.38 -0.84
CA SER A 265 20.36 13.04 -0.57
C SER A 265 20.69 12.29 -1.86
N SER A 266 21.83 11.60 -1.88
CA SER A 266 22.21 10.69 -2.95
C SER A 266 21.56 9.30 -2.80
N SER A 267 20.96 9.02 -1.64
CA SER A 267 20.33 7.74 -1.37
C SER A 267 18.93 7.65 -1.98
N LYS A 268 18.59 6.51 -2.56
CA LYS A 268 17.29 6.27 -3.20
C LYS A 268 16.79 4.86 -2.94
N LEU A 269 15.50 4.75 -2.74
CA LEU A 269 14.79 3.48 -2.80
C LEU A 269 14.90 2.92 -4.21
N THR A 270 15.56 1.77 -4.35
CA THR A 270 15.88 1.15 -5.64
C THR A 270 15.41 -0.31 -5.62
N PRO A 271 14.42 -0.69 -6.42
CA PRO A 271 13.98 -2.07 -6.53
C PRO A 271 14.95 -2.88 -7.39
N LEU A 272 15.26 -4.10 -6.94
CA LEU A 272 16.18 -5.03 -7.60
C LEU A 272 15.53 -6.39 -7.82
N ILE A 273 15.82 -7.04 -8.95
CA ILE A 273 15.70 -8.50 -9.10
C ILE A 273 16.96 -9.11 -8.52
N VAL A 274 16.81 -10.16 -7.73
CA VAL A 274 17.93 -10.91 -7.12
C VAL A 274 17.99 -12.31 -7.70
N GLU A 275 19.17 -12.73 -8.17
CA GLU A 275 19.38 -14.03 -8.79
C GLU A 275 19.56 -15.13 -7.73
N THR A 276 18.46 -15.54 -7.10
CA THR A 276 18.41 -16.61 -6.12
C THR A 276 17.62 -17.82 -6.65
N ASN A 277 17.90 -19.02 -6.12
CA ASN A 277 17.17 -20.24 -6.48
C ASN A 277 16.09 -20.60 -5.44
N ASP A 278 16.48 -20.78 -4.18
CA ASP A 278 15.64 -21.32 -3.11
C ASP A 278 15.70 -20.51 -1.79
N ILE A 279 16.39 -19.39 -1.84
CA ILE A 279 16.47 -18.40 -0.76
C ILE A 279 15.78 -17.12 -1.23
N ASP A 280 15.02 -16.45 -0.35
CA ASP A 280 14.45 -15.15 -0.63
C ASP A 280 15.10 -14.08 0.24
N VAL A 281 15.24 -12.90 -0.35
CA VAL A 281 15.81 -11.72 0.31
C VAL A 281 14.92 -11.28 1.45
N THR A 282 15.53 -10.90 2.57
CA THR A 282 14.86 -10.30 3.71
C THR A 282 15.35 -8.86 3.99
N ASN A 283 14.74 -8.17 4.94
CA ASN A 283 15.18 -6.82 5.31
C ASN A 283 16.55 -6.84 6.04
N ASN A 284 17.27 -5.72 5.93
CA ASN A 284 18.57 -5.42 6.54
C ASN A 284 19.78 -6.17 5.95
N GLU A 285 19.63 -6.94 4.90
CA GLU A 285 20.74 -7.52 4.17
C GLU A 285 21.55 -6.44 3.45
N ALA A 286 22.88 -6.61 3.37
CA ALA A 286 23.77 -5.62 2.78
C ALA A 286 23.68 -5.62 1.26
N VAL A 287 23.65 -4.41 0.66
CA VAL A 287 23.81 -4.22 -0.78
C VAL A 287 25.25 -3.84 -1.07
N MET A 288 25.90 -4.63 -1.89
CA MET A 288 27.32 -4.54 -2.22
C MET A 288 27.54 -4.06 -3.66
N ASN A 289 28.64 -3.33 -3.88
CA ASN A 289 29.15 -3.03 -5.21
C ASN A 289 30.70 -3.23 -5.19
N GLY A 290 31.11 -4.42 -5.59
CA GLY A 290 32.46 -4.93 -5.27
C GLY A 290 32.58 -5.17 -3.75
N ASP A 291 33.70 -4.76 -3.16
CA ASP A 291 33.98 -4.93 -1.72
C ASP A 291 33.32 -3.86 -0.84
N GLN A 292 32.57 -2.92 -1.43
CA GLN A 292 31.95 -1.81 -0.71
C GLN A 292 30.45 -2.02 -0.49
N SER A 293 29.99 -1.87 0.75
CA SER A 293 28.56 -1.74 1.04
C SER A 293 28.08 -0.35 0.58
N ILE A 294 27.05 -0.36 -0.28
CA ILE A 294 26.45 0.85 -0.85
C ILE A 294 25.06 1.13 -0.30
N GLY A 295 24.50 0.19 0.48
CA GLY A 295 23.16 0.30 1.03
C GLY A 295 22.69 -0.97 1.71
N TYR A 296 21.38 -1.08 1.88
CA TYR A 296 20.75 -2.22 2.54
C TYR A 296 19.34 -2.48 1.99
N VAL A 297 18.84 -3.69 2.23
CA VAL A 297 17.48 -4.12 1.88
C VAL A 297 16.48 -3.55 2.88
N THR A 298 15.47 -2.83 2.41
CA THR A 298 14.36 -2.35 3.24
C THR A 298 13.23 -3.38 3.33
N SER A 299 12.97 -4.09 2.24
CA SER A 299 12.05 -5.21 2.18
C SER A 299 12.36 -6.10 0.98
N GLY A 300 12.00 -7.37 1.06
CA GLY A 300 12.22 -8.32 -0.02
C GLY A 300 11.28 -9.51 0.07
N GLY A 301 11.36 -10.38 -0.91
CA GLY A 301 10.62 -11.62 -0.98
C GLY A 301 10.45 -12.12 -2.42
N PHE A 302 9.64 -13.15 -2.55
CA PHE A 302 9.35 -13.74 -3.85
C PHE A 302 8.10 -13.13 -4.50
N ALA A 303 8.25 -12.60 -5.68
CA ALA A 303 7.18 -12.09 -6.55
C ALA A 303 6.61 -13.26 -7.34
N HIS A 304 5.58 -13.89 -6.80
CA HIS A 304 5.12 -15.23 -7.23
C HIS A 304 4.57 -15.27 -8.65
N PHE A 305 3.84 -14.24 -9.09
CA PHE A 305 3.26 -14.25 -10.44
C PHE A 305 4.31 -14.07 -11.53
N VAL A 306 5.29 -13.21 -11.28
CA VAL A 306 6.40 -12.97 -12.22
C VAL A 306 7.59 -13.92 -12.00
N ASN A 307 7.52 -14.79 -11.00
CA ASN A 307 8.52 -15.81 -10.68
C ASN A 307 9.94 -15.24 -10.50
N LYS A 308 10.07 -14.20 -9.65
CA LYS A 308 11.34 -13.51 -9.38
C LYS A 308 11.51 -13.26 -7.88
N SER A 309 12.74 -13.38 -7.38
CA SER A 309 13.08 -12.78 -6.08
C SER A 309 13.33 -11.29 -6.25
N VAL A 310 12.69 -10.47 -5.43
CA VAL A 310 12.70 -9.01 -5.53
C VAL A 310 13.09 -8.41 -4.20
N ALA A 311 13.98 -7.43 -4.23
CA ALA A 311 14.36 -6.62 -3.07
C ALA A 311 14.07 -5.15 -3.34
N PHE A 312 13.53 -4.45 -2.34
CA PHE A 312 13.59 -3.00 -2.27
C PHE A 312 14.79 -2.63 -1.41
N THR A 313 15.61 -1.75 -1.93
CA THR A 313 16.90 -1.42 -1.33
C THR A 313 17.07 0.08 -1.22
N PHE A 314 17.71 0.54 -0.16
CA PHE A 314 18.06 1.93 0.01
C PHE A 314 19.55 2.09 -0.30
N ILE A 315 19.85 2.65 -1.47
CA ILE A 315 21.20 2.68 -2.05
C ILE A 315 21.70 4.11 -2.19
N ASP A 316 22.92 4.37 -1.75
CA ASP A 316 23.66 5.60 -2.05
C ASP A 316 24.19 5.53 -3.50
N GLN A 317 23.55 6.33 -4.38
CA GLN A 317 23.85 6.35 -5.81
C GLN A 317 25.28 6.81 -6.12
N ASN A 318 25.89 7.63 -5.24
CA ASN A 318 27.27 8.11 -5.42
C ASN A 318 28.33 7.03 -5.17
N LYS A 319 27.95 5.95 -4.49
CA LYS A 319 28.85 4.82 -4.22
C LYS A 319 28.83 3.75 -5.29
N ILE A 320 27.93 3.83 -6.28
CA ILE A 320 27.86 2.86 -7.36
C ILE A 320 29.00 3.09 -8.33
N LYS A 321 29.89 2.10 -8.47
CA LYS A 321 30.92 2.04 -9.51
C LYS A 321 30.39 1.17 -10.66
N SER A 322 30.36 1.74 -11.86
CA SER A 322 29.77 1.09 -13.05
C SER A 322 30.49 -0.19 -13.49
N GLU A 323 31.77 -0.33 -13.15
CA GLU A 323 32.58 -1.52 -13.42
C GLU A 323 32.19 -2.71 -12.54
N ASN A 324 31.55 -2.48 -11.41
CA ASN A 324 31.16 -3.55 -10.47
C ASN A 324 29.68 -3.90 -10.61
N LYS A 325 29.35 -5.15 -10.35
CA LYS A 325 27.96 -5.61 -10.24
C LYS A 325 27.37 -5.19 -8.90
N ILE A 326 26.08 -4.88 -8.89
CA ILE A 326 25.31 -4.77 -7.64
C ILE A 326 24.99 -6.18 -7.19
N GLN A 327 25.23 -6.47 -5.91
CA GLN A 327 24.97 -7.76 -5.28
C GLN A 327 24.29 -7.57 -3.93
N ILE A 328 23.58 -8.58 -3.46
CA ILE A 328 23.05 -8.64 -2.09
C ILE A 328 23.75 -9.80 -1.39
N GLU A 329 24.23 -9.54 -0.18
CA GLU A 329 24.80 -10.56 0.69
C GLU A 329 23.69 -11.19 1.53
N ILE A 330 23.46 -12.49 1.33
CA ILE A 330 22.50 -13.30 2.09
C ILE A 330 23.27 -14.42 2.78
N ASN A 331 23.32 -14.40 4.11
CA ASN A 331 24.02 -15.40 4.92
C ASN A 331 25.49 -15.64 4.52
N GLY A 332 26.20 -14.61 4.06
CA GLY A 332 27.60 -14.67 3.63
C GLY A 332 27.82 -15.00 2.15
N ASP A 333 26.78 -15.33 1.41
CA ASP A 333 26.83 -15.54 -0.04
C ASP A 333 26.40 -14.30 -0.81
N LEU A 334 27.08 -13.98 -1.92
CA LEU A 334 26.78 -12.83 -2.77
C LEU A 334 25.92 -13.23 -3.98
N PHE A 335 24.74 -12.61 -4.11
CA PHE A 335 23.81 -12.83 -5.21
C PHE A 335 23.76 -11.63 -6.14
N ASN A 336 23.92 -11.85 -7.43
CA ASN A 336 23.85 -10.79 -8.44
C ASN A 336 22.45 -10.16 -8.48
N CYS A 337 22.43 -8.87 -8.77
CA CYS A 337 21.19 -8.12 -8.84
C CYS A 337 21.11 -7.28 -10.13
N SER A 338 19.89 -7.06 -10.58
CA SER A 338 19.58 -6.12 -11.67
C SER A 338 18.50 -5.13 -11.25
N VAL A 339 18.70 -3.86 -11.63
CA VAL A 339 17.77 -2.77 -11.26
C VAL A 339 16.46 -2.93 -12.05
N ILE A 340 15.33 -2.84 -11.32
CA ILE A 340 13.98 -2.81 -11.90
C ILE A 340 13.67 -1.36 -12.28
N LYS A 341 13.53 -1.10 -13.57
CA LYS A 341 13.24 0.25 -14.10
C LYS A 341 11.76 0.59 -14.14
N GLU A 342 10.90 -0.41 -14.26
CA GLU A 342 9.44 -0.28 -14.31
C GLU A 342 8.79 -1.47 -13.60
N PRO A 343 7.54 -1.36 -13.13
CA PRO A 343 6.86 -2.47 -12.45
C PRO A 343 6.89 -3.75 -13.27
N LEU A 344 7.21 -4.88 -12.64
CA LEU A 344 7.29 -6.19 -13.29
C LEU A 344 5.92 -6.71 -13.74
N TYR A 345 4.85 -6.22 -13.11
CA TYR A 345 3.47 -6.56 -13.42
C TYR A 345 2.67 -5.32 -13.81
N ASP A 346 2.00 -5.36 -14.96
CA ASP A 346 1.14 -4.29 -15.47
C ASP A 346 1.77 -2.89 -15.30
N PRO A 347 2.90 -2.59 -15.98
CA PRO A 347 3.64 -1.34 -15.82
C PRO A 347 2.80 -0.09 -16.04
N SER A 348 1.86 -0.14 -16.99
CA SER A 348 0.96 0.97 -17.32
C SER A 348 -0.17 1.17 -16.28
N GLY A 349 -0.41 0.21 -15.37
CA GLY A 349 -1.48 0.24 -14.38
C GLY A 349 -2.88 0.16 -15.00
N GLN A 350 -3.04 -0.48 -16.16
CA GLN A 350 -4.33 -0.61 -16.85
C GLN A 350 -5.31 -1.50 -16.08
N LYS A 351 -4.81 -2.58 -15.46
CA LYS A 351 -5.66 -3.52 -14.71
C LYS A 351 -6.41 -2.87 -13.55
N MET A 352 -5.78 -1.96 -12.83
CA MET A 352 -6.46 -1.21 -11.77
C MET A 352 -7.52 -0.23 -12.30
N ARG A 353 -7.35 0.23 -13.55
CA ARG A 353 -8.21 1.24 -14.16
C ARG A 353 -9.31 0.66 -15.04
N SER A 354 -9.27 -0.65 -15.26
CA SER A 354 -10.25 -1.37 -16.09
C SER A 354 -11.66 -1.39 -15.50
#